data_eacf06b7f3615971fb76b1c89c17b279
#
_entry.id   eacf06b7f3615971fb76b1c89c17b279
#
_cell.length_a   1.000
_cell.length_b   1.000
_cell.length_c   1.000
_cell.angle_alpha   90.00
_cell.angle_beta   90.00
_cell.angle_gamma   90.00
#
_symmetry.space_group_name_H-M   'P 1'
#
loop_
_entity.id
_entity.type
_entity.pdbx_description
1 polymer ?
#
loop_
_entity_poly.entity_id
_entity_poly.type
_entity_poly.pdbx_seq_one_letter_code
_entity_poly.pdbx_strand_id
1 'polypeptide(L)'
;DELLPHGHYVAKIDFNKAINRLGSKPDGKYVDVTAITPTPLGEGKSTTTMGLVQGLGKRDKNVVGAIRQPSGGPTMNIKGSAAGGGLSQCIPLTPFSLGLTGDINAIMNAHNLGMVALTSRIQHEYNYNDEQLAKRNLKRLDIDSNNINFKWIIDFCAQSLREINIGIGGK
;
A
#
# COMPACT_ATOMS: atom_id res chain seq x y z
N ASP A 1 -16.39 -20.37 -7.43
CA ASP A 1 -15.21 -19.85 -8.14
C ASP A 1 -15.03 -18.34 -8.00
N GLU A 2 -15.03 -17.87 -6.76
CA GLU A 2 -14.75 -16.48 -6.42
C GLU A 2 -13.27 -16.23 -6.09
N LEU A 3 -12.50 -17.31 -5.90
CA LEU A 3 -11.07 -17.24 -5.60
C LEU A 3 -10.25 -17.19 -6.89
N LEU A 4 -9.34 -16.22 -6.95
CA LEU A 4 -8.34 -16.06 -8.00
C LEU A 4 -6.97 -16.40 -7.41
N PRO A 5 -6.47 -17.65 -7.55
CA PRO A 5 -5.22 -18.07 -6.93
C PRO A 5 -4.00 -17.27 -7.44
N HIS A 6 -3.14 -16.91 -6.50
CA HIS A 6 -1.83 -16.31 -6.74
C HIS A 6 -0.75 -17.15 -6.04
N GLY A 7 -0.31 -18.21 -6.70
CA GLY A 7 0.62 -19.18 -6.09
C GLY A 7 -0.08 -20.08 -5.07
N HIS A 8 0.70 -20.66 -4.15
CA HIS A 8 0.21 -21.69 -3.23
C HIS A 8 -0.50 -21.16 -1.98
N TYR A 9 -0.24 -19.91 -1.58
CA TYR A 9 -0.65 -19.41 -0.27
C TYR A 9 -1.51 -18.14 -0.34
N VAL A 10 -1.66 -17.56 -1.53
CA VAL A 10 -2.35 -16.28 -1.72
C VAL A 10 -3.43 -16.42 -2.78
N ALA A 11 -4.56 -15.79 -2.55
CA ALA A 11 -5.61 -15.64 -3.55
C ALA A 11 -6.22 -14.25 -3.45
N LYS A 12 -6.72 -13.74 -4.56
CA LYS A 12 -7.64 -12.60 -4.60
C LYS A 12 -9.08 -13.10 -4.64
N ILE A 13 -10.00 -12.25 -4.24
CA ILE A 13 -11.44 -12.55 -4.31
C ILE A 13 -12.02 -11.74 -5.47
N ASP A 14 -12.77 -12.41 -6.35
CA ASP A 14 -13.59 -11.73 -7.34
C ASP A 14 -14.73 -11.01 -6.62
N PHE A 15 -14.55 -9.71 -6.42
CA PHE A 15 -15.46 -8.87 -5.66
C PHE A 15 -16.89 -8.90 -6.23
N ASN A 16 -17.03 -8.82 -7.54
CA ASN A 16 -18.35 -8.78 -8.17
C ASN A 16 -19.14 -10.07 -7.97
N LYS A 17 -18.48 -11.21 -8.11
CA LYS A 17 -19.10 -12.51 -7.83
C LYS A 17 -19.47 -12.66 -6.37
N ALA A 18 -18.58 -12.27 -5.47
CA ALA A 18 -18.81 -12.34 -4.03
C ALA A 18 -20.02 -11.47 -3.61
N ILE A 19 -20.11 -10.24 -4.07
CA ILE A 19 -21.22 -9.32 -3.79
C ILE A 19 -22.54 -9.88 -4.37
N ASN A 20 -22.54 -10.38 -5.57
CA ASN A 20 -23.74 -10.96 -6.17
C ASN A 20 -24.28 -12.16 -5.36
N ARG A 21 -23.38 -13.00 -4.82
CA ARG A 21 -23.76 -14.14 -3.97
C ARG A 21 -24.21 -13.71 -2.57
N LEU A 22 -23.64 -12.65 -2.03
CA LEU A 22 -23.87 -12.20 -0.66
C LEU A 22 -25.00 -11.17 -0.53
N GLY A 23 -25.38 -10.50 -1.62
CA GLY A 23 -26.30 -9.37 -1.60
C GLY A 23 -27.69 -9.62 -0.99
N SER A 24 -28.10 -10.89 -0.86
CA SER A 24 -29.35 -11.28 -0.18
C SER A 24 -29.16 -11.84 1.23
N LYS A 25 -27.90 -11.93 1.70
CA LYS A 25 -27.59 -12.47 3.02
C LYS A 25 -27.53 -11.35 4.05
N PRO A 26 -27.91 -11.63 5.31
CA PRO A 26 -27.76 -10.66 6.39
C PRO A 26 -26.28 -10.38 6.65
N ASP A 27 -25.99 -9.13 6.99
CA ASP A 27 -24.63 -8.71 7.36
C ASP A 27 -24.16 -9.40 8.65
N GLY A 28 -22.86 -9.68 8.68
CA GLY A 28 -22.19 -10.15 9.89
C GLY A 28 -21.97 -9.02 10.89
N LYS A 29 -21.52 -9.37 12.08
CA LYS A 29 -21.08 -8.39 13.08
C LYS A 29 -19.70 -7.85 12.68
N TYR A 30 -19.58 -6.54 12.59
CA TYR A 30 -18.33 -5.85 12.35
C TYR A 30 -17.69 -5.43 13.68
N VAL A 31 -16.41 -5.74 13.87
CA VAL A 31 -15.63 -5.36 15.05
C VAL A 31 -14.38 -4.63 14.57
N ASP A 32 -14.25 -3.38 14.95
CA ASP A 32 -13.07 -2.58 14.65
C ASP A 32 -12.05 -2.62 15.80
N VAL A 33 -10.80 -2.93 15.47
CA VAL A 33 -9.69 -2.95 16.43
C VAL A 33 -8.77 -1.79 16.12
N THR A 34 -8.85 -0.76 16.94
CA THR A 34 -8.14 0.49 16.74
C THR A 34 -7.31 0.90 17.97
N ALA A 35 -6.60 2.02 17.88
CA ALA A 35 -5.89 2.63 18.99
C ALA A 35 -6.10 4.14 18.98
N ILE A 36 -6.13 4.73 20.18
CA ILE A 36 -6.39 6.16 20.36
C ILE A 36 -5.20 7.01 19.88
N THR A 37 -3.99 6.61 20.21
CA THR A 37 -2.76 7.38 19.91
C THR A 37 -1.67 6.47 19.35
N PRO A 38 -1.04 6.84 18.23
CA PRO A 38 0.07 6.07 17.69
C PRO A 38 1.31 6.20 18.59
N THR A 39 2.07 5.11 18.71
CA THR A 39 3.35 5.08 19.41
C THR A 39 4.48 4.60 18.50
N PRO A 40 5.74 4.96 18.75
CA PRO A 40 6.88 4.50 17.94
C PRO A 40 7.03 2.98 17.89
N LEU A 41 6.70 2.30 18.96
CA LEU A 41 6.83 0.83 19.08
C LEU A 41 5.60 0.08 18.57
N GLY A 42 4.50 0.78 18.31
CA GLY A 42 3.21 0.20 17.93
C GLY A 42 2.32 -0.10 19.16
N GLU A 43 1.03 -0.24 18.91
CA GLU A 43 -0.01 -0.36 19.95
C GLU A 43 -0.59 -1.78 20.03
N GLY A 44 -0.07 -2.73 19.25
CA GLY A 44 -0.53 -4.11 19.25
C GLY A 44 -1.86 -4.38 18.55
N LYS A 45 -2.36 -3.46 17.72
CA LYS A 45 -3.63 -3.64 16.98
C LYS A 45 -3.68 -4.95 16.21
N SER A 46 -2.66 -5.24 15.42
CA SER A 46 -2.61 -6.47 14.61
C SER A 46 -2.56 -7.72 15.49
N THR A 47 -1.76 -7.71 16.56
CA THR A 47 -1.67 -8.83 17.51
C THR A 47 -3.00 -9.07 18.22
N THR A 48 -3.70 -8.00 18.63
CA THR A 48 -5.03 -8.08 19.23
C THR A 48 -6.06 -8.64 18.26
N THR A 49 -6.03 -8.19 17.01
CA THR A 49 -6.92 -8.71 15.96
C THR A 49 -6.70 -10.21 15.73
N MET A 50 -5.45 -10.65 15.60
CA MET A 50 -5.12 -12.06 15.44
C MET A 50 -5.57 -12.89 16.65
N GLY A 51 -5.30 -12.41 17.87
CA GLY A 51 -5.73 -13.08 19.11
C GLY A 51 -7.25 -13.17 19.22
N LEU A 52 -7.97 -12.13 18.81
CA LEU A 52 -9.44 -12.13 18.79
C LEU A 52 -9.98 -13.16 17.79
N VAL A 53 -9.43 -13.21 16.58
CA VAL A 53 -9.83 -14.20 15.56
C VAL A 53 -9.58 -15.62 16.07
N GLN A 54 -8.40 -15.90 16.64
CA GLN A 54 -8.10 -17.20 17.23
C GLN A 54 -9.04 -17.54 18.40
N GLY A 55 -9.27 -16.59 19.31
CA GLY A 55 -10.15 -16.78 20.46
C GLY A 55 -11.59 -17.04 20.08
N LEU A 56 -12.11 -16.34 19.09
CA LEU A 56 -13.46 -16.58 18.57
C LEU A 56 -13.56 -17.92 17.84
N GLY A 57 -12.55 -18.27 17.02
CA GLY A 57 -12.50 -19.57 16.36
C GLY A 57 -12.47 -20.74 17.34
N LYS A 58 -11.72 -20.64 18.45
CA LYS A 58 -11.73 -21.66 19.53
C LYS A 58 -13.08 -21.81 20.23
N ARG A 59 -13.96 -20.84 20.08
CA ARG A 59 -15.33 -20.85 20.59
C ARG A 59 -16.36 -21.20 19.52
N ASP A 60 -15.93 -21.84 18.45
CA ASP A 60 -16.75 -22.27 17.32
C ASP A 60 -17.54 -21.13 16.67
N LYS A 61 -17.00 -19.91 16.71
CA LYS A 61 -17.57 -18.78 15.99
C LYS A 61 -16.99 -18.70 14.58
N ASN A 62 -17.87 -18.49 13.63
CA ASN A 62 -17.45 -18.19 12.25
C ASN A 62 -16.91 -16.77 12.21
N VAL A 63 -15.60 -16.62 12.05
CA VAL A 63 -14.89 -15.34 12.12
C VAL A 63 -13.87 -15.20 11.02
N VAL A 64 -13.73 -14.00 10.52
CA VAL A 64 -12.70 -13.60 9.55
C VAL A 64 -11.97 -12.37 10.09
N GLY A 65 -10.64 -12.35 9.97
CA GLY A 65 -9.84 -11.18 10.29
C GLY A 65 -9.47 -10.42 9.03
N ALA A 66 -9.73 -9.12 9.01
CA ALA A 66 -9.27 -8.20 7.98
C ALA A 66 -8.14 -7.34 8.54
N ILE A 67 -6.94 -7.46 7.98
CA ILE A 67 -5.78 -6.71 8.40
C ILE A 67 -5.13 -6.03 7.21
N ARG A 68 -4.47 -4.91 7.49
CA ARG A 68 -3.69 -4.20 6.49
C ARG A 68 -2.49 -5.04 6.05
N GLN A 69 -2.27 -5.10 4.75
CA GLN A 69 -1.10 -5.78 4.19
C GLN A 69 0.19 -5.10 4.65
N PRO A 70 1.18 -5.87 5.13
CA PRO A 70 2.50 -5.31 5.37
C PRO A 70 3.17 -5.01 4.02
N SER A 71 3.82 -3.87 3.92
CA SER A 71 4.86 -3.62 2.92
C SER A 71 6.21 -3.75 3.62
N GLY A 72 7.28 -4.09 2.92
CA GLY A 72 8.59 -4.48 3.47
C GLY A 72 9.16 -3.61 4.60
N GLY A 73 8.67 -2.37 4.80
CA GLY A 73 9.13 -1.43 5.81
C GLY A 73 9.09 -1.90 7.27
N PRO A 74 8.01 -2.54 7.77
CA PRO A 74 7.94 -2.95 9.18
C PRO A 74 8.85 -4.12 9.56
N THR A 75 9.37 -4.87 8.62
CA THR A 75 10.20 -6.06 8.88
C THR A 75 11.58 -5.72 9.41
N MET A 76 12.06 -4.51 9.18
CA MET A 76 13.40 -4.03 9.52
C MET A 76 13.41 -2.92 10.57
N ASN A 77 12.28 -2.65 11.20
CA ASN A 77 12.09 -1.51 12.10
C ASN A 77 11.93 -1.92 13.56
N ILE A 78 12.10 -0.95 14.46
CA ILE A 78 11.81 -1.08 15.90
C ILE A 78 10.34 -1.44 16.15
N LYS A 79 9.44 -1.03 15.26
CA LYS A 79 8.02 -1.34 15.32
C LYS A 79 7.78 -2.82 14.99
N GLY A 80 6.90 -3.49 15.75
CA GLY A 80 6.56 -4.89 15.55
C GLY A 80 5.95 -5.18 14.17
N SER A 81 6.01 -6.44 13.77
CA SER A 81 5.47 -6.92 12.50
C SER A 81 3.94 -6.77 12.43
N ALA A 82 3.43 -6.41 11.26
CA ALA A 82 2.00 -6.39 10.95
C ALA A 82 1.36 -7.81 10.90
N ALA A 83 2.18 -8.86 10.95
CA ALA A 83 1.74 -10.25 10.97
C ALA A 83 1.19 -10.73 12.33
N GLY A 84 1.21 -9.89 13.35
CA GLY A 84 0.88 -10.27 14.72
C GLY A 84 2.14 -10.55 15.56
N GLY A 85 1.99 -11.24 16.70
CA GLY A 85 3.10 -11.53 17.61
C GLY A 85 2.87 -12.74 18.49
N GLY A 86 3.95 -13.30 19.02
CA GLY A 86 3.89 -14.50 19.87
C GLY A 86 3.24 -15.67 19.16
N LEU A 87 2.23 -16.26 19.77
CA LEU A 87 1.43 -17.35 19.19
C LEU A 87 0.25 -16.86 18.33
N SER A 88 0.04 -15.56 18.24
CA SER A 88 -1.03 -14.94 17.44
C SER A 88 -0.44 -14.31 16.17
N GLN A 89 -0.14 -15.13 15.17
CA GLN A 89 0.49 -14.72 13.93
C GLN A 89 -0.28 -15.18 12.71
N CYS A 90 -0.15 -14.40 11.62
CA CYS A 90 -0.57 -14.82 10.29
C CYS A 90 0.48 -15.75 9.69
N ILE A 91 0.07 -16.91 9.23
CA ILE A 91 0.95 -17.91 8.61
C ILE A 91 0.46 -18.28 7.20
N PRO A 92 1.36 -18.57 6.25
CA PRO A 92 2.82 -18.57 6.36
C PRO A 92 3.40 -17.17 6.44
N LEU A 93 4.33 -16.92 7.35
CA LEU A 93 4.82 -15.60 7.71
C LEU A 93 5.53 -14.88 6.55
N THR A 94 6.44 -15.56 5.87
CA THR A 94 7.25 -14.97 4.79
C THR A 94 6.40 -14.53 3.59
N PRO A 95 5.53 -15.38 3.00
CA PRO A 95 4.61 -14.95 1.94
C PRO A 95 3.70 -13.80 2.38
N PHE A 96 3.23 -13.80 3.62
CA PHE A 96 2.42 -12.71 4.14
C PHE A 96 3.21 -11.41 4.27
N SER A 97 4.42 -11.45 4.83
CA SER A 97 5.21 -10.25 5.12
C SER A 97 5.88 -9.63 3.88
N LEU A 98 6.30 -10.47 2.93
CA LEU A 98 7.09 -10.05 1.77
C LEU A 98 6.41 -10.29 0.42
N GLY A 99 5.45 -11.19 0.37
CA GLY A 99 4.81 -11.63 -0.88
C GLY A 99 3.55 -10.85 -1.26
N LEU A 100 3.04 -10.01 -0.39
CA LEU A 100 1.85 -9.19 -0.65
C LEU A 100 2.25 -7.77 -1.03
N THR A 101 1.52 -7.17 -1.97
CA THR A 101 1.68 -5.75 -2.30
C THR A 101 0.93 -4.92 -1.26
N GLY A 102 1.67 -4.19 -0.42
CA GLY A 102 1.10 -3.28 0.55
C GLY A 102 0.58 -1.99 -0.08
N ASP A 103 -0.26 -1.27 0.67
CA ASP A 103 -0.77 0.03 0.27
C ASP A 103 0.34 1.09 0.11
N ILE A 104 1.41 1.02 0.88
CA ILE A 104 2.58 1.90 0.71
C ILE A 104 3.18 1.72 -0.70
N ASN A 105 3.38 0.48 -1.15
CA ASN A 105 3.88 0.20 -2.50
C ASN A 105 2.91 0.70 -3.58
N ALA A 106 1.61 0.53 -3.37
CA ALA A 106 0.60 1.00 -4.31
C ALA A 106 0.59 2.54 -4.39
N ILE A 107 0.66 3.23 -3.26
CA ILE A 107 0.74 4.70 -3.19
C ILE A 107 2.04 5.20 -3.82
N MET A 108 3.18 4.58 -3.50
CA MET A 108 4.47 4.92 -4.09
C MET A 108 4.43 4.82 -5.62
N ASN A 109 3.92 3.72 -6.16
CA ASN A 109 3.81 3.53 -7.59
C ASN A 109 2.88 4.56 -8.24
N ALA A 110 1.71 4.81 -7.67
CA ALA A 110 0.75 5.77 -8.19
C ALA A 110 1.31 7.20 -8.16
N HIS A 111 1.91 7.61 -7.03
CA HIS A 111 2.50 8.93 -6.87
C HIS A 111 3.69 9.14 -7.81
N ASN A 112 4.62 8.19 -7.87
CA ASN A 112 5.80 8.30 -8.70
C ASN A 112 5.45 8.27 -10.19
N LEU A 113 4.41 7.54 -10.61
CA LEU A 113 3.87 7.62 -11.96
C LEU A 113 3.33 9.03 -12.26
N GLY A 114 2.61 9.64 -11.31
CA GLY A 114 2.18 11.03 -11.40
C GLY A 114 3.36 12.01 -11.55
N MET A 115 4.43 11.79 -10.77
CA MET A 115 5.67 12.57 -10.88
C MET A 115 6.35 12.42 -12.25
N VAL A 116 6.39 11.22 -12.81
CA VAL A 116 6.91 11.00 -14.17
C VAL A 116 6.08 11.77 -15.20
N ALA A 117 4.75 11.71 -15.10
CA ALA A 117 3.87 12.44 -16.00
C ALA A 117 4.08 13.96 -15.91
N LEU A 118 4.17 14.50 -14.69
CA LEU A 118 4.40 15.92 -14.43
C LEU A 118 5.77 16.38 -14.98
N THR A 119 6.84 15.69 -14.63
CA THR A 119 8.19 16.04 -15.05
C THR A 119 8.38 15.89 -16.55
N SER A 120 7.79 14.86 -17.16
CA SER A 120 7.77 14.70 -18.61
C SER A 120 7.02 15.85 -19.30
N ARG A 121 5.89 16.29 -18.72
CA ARG A 121 5.15 17.44 -19.24
C ARG A 121 5.96 18.73 -19.21
N ILE A 122 6.60 19.03 -18.10
CA ILE A 122 7.49 20.20 -17.97
C ILE A 122 8.62 20.12 -18.98
N GLN A 123 9.24 18.95 -19.15
CA GLN A 123 10.31 18.75 -20.12
C GLN A 123 9.85 18.96 -21.57
N HIS A 124 8.63 18.53 -21.92
CA HIS A 124 8.05 18.80 -23.23
C HIS A 124 7.83 20.30 -23.46
N GLU A 125 7.34 21.03 -22.47
CA GLU A 125 7.12 22.47 -22.58
C GLU A 125 8.43 23.27 -22.65
N TYR A 126 9.48 22.74 -22.04
CA TYR A 126 10.82 23.31 -22.17
C TYR A 126 11.42 23.08 -23.58
N ASN A 127 11.25 21.89 -24.14
CA ASN A 127 11.88 21.48 -25.39
C ASN A 127 11.16 21.97 -26.64
N TYR A 128 9.87 22.29 -26.56
CA TYR A 128 9.02 22.55 -27.73
C TYR A 128 8.31 23.90 -27.64
N ASN A 129 8.21 24.59 -28.78
CA ASN A 129 7.35 25.77 -28.90
C ASN A 129 5.87 25.37 -29.06
N ASP A 130 4.95 26.35 -29.05
CA ASP A 130 3.52 26.11 -29.03
C ASP A 130 3.02 25.39 -30.31
N GLU A 131 3.58 25.69 -31.47
CA GLU A 131 3.25 25.00 -32.71
C GLU A 131 3.66 23.52 -32.69
N GLN A 132 4.83 23.24 -32.12
CA GLN A 132 5.34 21.89 -31.97
C GLN A 132 4.54 21.08 -30.92
N LEU A 133 4.10 21.75 -29.87
CA LEU A 133 3.18 21.13 -28.88
C LEU A 133 1.83 20.84 -29.52
N ALA A 134 1.25 21.79 -30.26
CA ALA A 134 -0.04 21.61 -30.93
C ALA A 134 -0.02 20.43 -31.92
N LYS A 135 1.07 20.24 -32.69
CA LYS A 135 1.25 19.08 -33.57
C LYS A 135 1.22 17.72 -32.84
N ARG A 136 1.46 17.74 -31.53
CA ARG A 136 1.42 16.57 -30.64
C ARG A 136 0.12 16.48 -29.83
N ASN A 137 -0.88 17.29 -30.16
CA ASN A 137 -2.13 17.45 -29.41
C ASN A 137 -1.89 17.87 -27.94
N LEU A 138 -0.86 18.66 -27.70
CA LEU A 138 -0.52 19.19 -26.38
C LEU A 138 -0.72 20.70 -26.37
N LYS A 139 -1.32 21.21 -25.32
CA LYS A 139 -1.45 22.65 -25.05
C LYS A 139 -0.46 23.01 -23.94
N ARG A 140 0.23 24.16 -24.07
CA ARG A 140 1.11 24.65 -23.01
C ARG A 140 0.29 24.91 -21.73
N LEU A 141 0.79 24.45 -20.60
CA LEU A 141 0.16 24.61 -19.28
C LEU A 141 0.89 25.66 -18.43
N ASP A 142 2.07 26.10 -18.84
CA ASP A 142 2.93 27.05 -18.12
C ASP A 142 3.14 26.68 -16.64
N ILE A 143 3.48 25.43 -16.41
CA ILE A 143 3.68 24.91 -15.06
C ILE A 143 4.90 25.59 -14.43
N ASP A 144 4.67 26.33 -13.36
CA ASP A 144 5.75 26.93 -12.57
C ASP A 144 6.44 25.86 -11.70
N SER A 145 7.63 25.47 -12.08
CA SER A 145 8.43 24.48 -11.36
C SER A 145 8.79 24.89 -9.93
N ASN A 146 8.80 26.20 -9.61
CA ASN A 146 9.11 26.68 -8.27
C ASN A 146 7.93 26.49 -7.29
N ASN A 147 6.73 26.30 -7.81
CA ASN A 147 5.50 26.09 -7.01
C ASN A 147 5.09 24.60 -6.95
N ILE A 148 5.96 23.69 -7.33
CA ILE A 148 5.70 22.25 -7.24
C ILE A 148 6.19 21.72 -5.89
N ASN A 149 5.24 21.29 -5.05
CA ASN A 149 5.53 20.70 -3.73
C ASN A 149 5.58 19.15 -3.76
N PHE A 150 5.38 18.53 -4.89
CA PHE A 150 5.50 17.09 -5.04
C PHE A 150 6.97 16.67 -5.01
N LYS A 151 7.26 15.61 -4.24
CA LYS A 151 8.57 14.97 -4.17
C LYS A 151 8.42 13.48 -4.47
N TRP A 152 9.50 12.84 -4.88
CA TRP A 152 9.52 11.39 -5.06
C TRP A 152 9.31 10.67 -3.73
N ILE A 153 8.51 9.61 -3.74
CA ILE A 153 8.29 8.77 -2.57
C ILE A 153 9.26 7.59 -2.62
N ILE A 154 9.92 7.36 -1.49
CA ILE A 154 10.84 6.23 -1.29
C ILE A 154 10.24 5.36 -0.18
N ASP A 155 10.12 4.06 -0.45
CA ASP A 155 9.46 3.11 0.46
C ASP A 155 10.27 2.85 1.73
N PHE A 156 11.59 2.77 1.62
CA PHE A 156 12.46 2.45 2.75
C PHE A 156 12.90 3.71 3.50
N CYS A 157 12.37 3.87 4.72
CA CYS A 157 12.63 5.03 5.57
C CYS A 157 13.83 4.83 6.52
N ALA A 158 14.97 4.41 6.00
CA ALA A 158 16.20 4.44 6.78
C ALA A 158 16.67 5.89 6.97
N GLN A 159 17.22 6.21 8.14
CA GLN A 159 17.71 7.56 8.42
C GLN A 159 18.78 8.01 7.41
N SER A 160 19.63 7.09 6.98
CA SER A 160 20.66 7.32 5.95
C SER A 160 20.10 7.64 4.56
N LEU A 161 18.82 7.37 4.31
CA LEU A 161 18.16 7.64 3.02
C LEU A 161 17.33 8.92 3.02
N ARG A 162 17.37 9.72 4.09
CA ARG A 162 16.61 10.98 4.17
C ARG A 162 17.17 12.07 3.27
N GLU A 163 18.44 11.97 2.92
CA GLU A 163 19.11 12.84 1.97
C GLU A 163 19.74 11.98 0.87
N ILE A 164 19.19 12.03 -0.32
CA ILE A 164 19.67 11.29 -1.49
C ILE A 164 19.96 12.30 -2.61
N ASN A 165 21.15 12.25 -3.16
CA ASN A 165 21.49 12.96 -4.38
C ASN A 165 21.13 12.10 -5.58
N ILE A 166 20.17 12.57 -6.39
CA ILE A 166 19.72 11.88 -7.60
C ILE A 166 20.28 12.61 -8.82
N GLY A 167 20.69 11.85 -9.84
CA GLY A 167 21.17 12.41 -11.10
C GLY A 167 22.64 12.82 -11.09
N ILE A 168 23.42 12.46 -10.06
CA ILE A 168 24.88 12.68 -10.07
C ILE A 168 25.50 11.80 -11.14
N GLY A 169 26.19 12.43 -12.10
CA GLY A 169 26.81 11.73 -13.22
C GLY A 169 25.87 11.39 -14.38
N GLY A 170 24.59 11.75 -14.30
CA GLY A 170 23.65 11.72 -15.41
C GLY A 170 23.99 12.85 -16.42
N LYS A 171 23.97 12.54 -17.71
CA LYS A 171 24.08 13.53 -18.79
C LYS A 171 22.70 14.01 -19.18
#